data_74deda2f0bf8695e8de40dac600408eb
#
_entry.id   74deda2f0bf8695e8de40dac600408eb
#
_cell.length_a   1.000
_cell.length_b   1.000
_cell.length_c   1.000
_cell.angle_alpha   90.00
_cell.angle_beta   90.00
_cell.angle_gamma   90.00
#
_symmetry.space_group_name_H-M   'P 1'
#
loop_
_entity.id
_entity.type
_entity.pdbx_description
1 polymer ?
#
loop_
_entity_poly.entity_id
_entity_poly.type
_entity_poly.pdbx_seq_one_letter_code
_entity_poly.pdbx_strand_id
1 'polypeptide(L)'
;MLHPEKRYLFPADFMADPSVHVFNGKIYIYPSHDWECENVENDNGDQYVMKDMHVLSIDGDPMSGTVTDHGKALDIADIPWAGRQLWDCDCAEKDGKYYLYFPLKDKNDIF
;
A
#
# COMPACT_ATOMS: atom_id res chain seq x y z
N MET A 1 6.04 -14.90 -15.66
CA MET A 1 5.41 -14.65 -16.98
C MET A 1 4.13 -13.87 -16.83
N LEU A 2 3.96 -12.83 -17.62
CA LEU A 2 2.71 -12.06 -17.64
C LEU A 2 1.62 -12.83 -18.41
N HIS A 3 0.41 -12.84 -17.86
CA HIS A 3 -0.74 -13.43 -18.51
C HIS A 3 -1.46 -12.40 -19.39
N PRO A 4 -1.82 -12.71 -20.65
CA PRO A 4 -2.48 -11.73 -21.50
C PRO A 4 -3.89 -11.33 -21.02
N GLU A 5 -4.56 -12.18 -20.27
CA GLU A 5 -5.87 -11.91 -19.66
C GLU A 5 -5.79 -11.18 -18.31
N LYS A 6 -4.58 -10.88 -17.83
CA LYS A 6 -4.35 -10.17 -16.58
C LYS A 6 -3.61 -8.87 -16.83
N ARG A 7 -3.93 -7.88 -16.03
CA ARG A 7 -3.23 -6.61 -16.06
C ARG A 7 -2.38 -6.44 -14.80
N TYR A 8 -1.13 -6.09 -14.99
CA TYR A 8 -0.20 -5.74 -13.91
C TYR A 8 -0.17 -4.22 -13.78
N LEU A 9 -0.72 -3.70 -12.68
CA LEU A 9 -0.96 -2.27 -12.52
C LEU A 9 0.32 -1.47 -12.33
N PHE A 10 1.26 -2.00 -11.56
CA PHE A 10 2.50 -1.29 -11.24
C PHE A 10 3.69 -2.26 -11.19
N PRO A 11 4.11 -2.82 -12.36
CA PRO A 11 5.17 -3.83 -12.40
C PRO A 11 6.57 -3.29 -12.12
N ALA A 12 6.72 -1.97 -11.99
CA ALA A 12 8.02 -1.33 -11.76
C ALA A 12 8.44 -1.32 -10.28
N ASP A 13 7.58 -1.74 -9.37
CA ASP A 13 7.84 -1.69 -7.93
C ASP A 13 7.21 -2.89 -7.20
N PHE A 14 7.57 -3.07 -5.94
CA PHE A 14 7.10 -4.19 -5.12
C PHE A 14 5.91 -3.75 -4.27
N MET A 15 4.71 -4.04 -4.75
CA MET A 15 3.46 -3.74 -4.06
C MET A 15 2.59 -4.99 -3.98
N ALA A 16 1.95 -5.20 -2.83
CA ALA A 16 1.16 -6.40 -2.56
C ALA A 16 -0.04 -6.11 -1.66
N ASP A 17 -0.87 -7.14 -1.48
CA ASP A 17 -1.97 -7.18 -0.51
C ASP A 17 -2.84 -5.91 -0.48
N PRO A 18 -3.34 -5.45 -1.64
CA PRO A 18 -4.05 -4.19 -1.73
C PRO A 18 -5.46 -4.27 -1.16
N SER A 19 -5.90 -3.20 -0.51
CA SER A 19 -7.31 -2.90 -0.40
C SER A 19 -7.75 -2.05 -1.59
N VAL A 20 -8.98 -2.24 -2.04
CA VAL A 20 -9.51 -1.59 -3.25
C VAL A 20 -10.88 -1.02 -2.94
N HIS A 21 -11.08 0.24 -3.29
CA HIS A 21 -12.36 0.93 -3.10
C HIS A 21 -12.73 1.76 -4.33
N VAL A 22 -14.03 1.98 -4.49
CA VAL A 22 -14.53 2.95 -5.48
C VAL A 22 -15.04 4.17 -4.72
N PHE A 23 -14.40 5.31 -4.96
CA PHE A 23 -14.82 6.60 -4.41
C PHE A 23 -15.06 7.57 -5.55
N ASN A 24 -16.23 8.20 -5.57
CA ASN A 24 -16.62 9.15 -6.61
C ASN A 24 -16.48 8.60 -8.04
N GLY A 25 -16.83 7.30 -8.22
CA GLY A 25 -16.76 6.63 -9.52
C GLY A 25 -15.35 6.26 -10.00
N LYS A 26 -14.34 6.43 -9.16
CA LYS A 26 -12.95 6.14 -9.47
C LYS A 26 -12.41 5.03 -8.56
N ILE A 27 -11.60 4.14 -9.11
CA ILE A 27 -11.00 3.03 -8.36
C ILE A 27 -9.74 3.53 -7.67
N TYR A 28 -9.67 3.32 -6.35
CA TYR A 28 -8.49 3.62 -5.53
C TYR A 28 -7.93 2.34 -4.93
N ILE A 29 -6.61 2.22 -4.92
CA ILE A 29 -5.88 1.02 -4.50
C ILE A 29 -4.87 1.42 -3.44
N TYR A 30 -4.88 0.69 -2.33
CA TYR A 30 -4.03 0.94 -1.16
C TYR A 30 -3.16 -0.28 -0.91
N PRO A 31 -2.05 -0.45 -1.65
CA PRO A 31 -1.16 -1.59 -1.51
C PRO A 31 -0.16 -1.38 -0.37
N SER A 32 0.38 -2.47 0.15
CA SER A 32 1.63 -2.41 0.90
C SER A 32 2.80 -2.18 -0.06
N HIS A 33 3.86 -1.56 0.43
CA HIS A 33 5.04 -1.24 -0.37
C HIS A 33 6.29 -1.85 0.26
N ASP A 34 6.91 -2.79 -0.44
CA ASP A 34 8.13 -3.46 -0.01
C ASP A 34 9.36 -2.80 -0.57
N TRP A 35 10.35 -2.59 0.29
CA TRP A 35 11.69 -2.20 -0.11
C TRP A 35 12.60 -3.41 -0.17
N GLU A 36 13.48 -3.47 -1.15
CA GLU A 36 14.50 -4.51 -1.20
C GLU A 36 15.40 -4.47 0.03
N CYS A 37 15.71 -5.64 0.57
CA CYS A 37 16.61 -5.79 1.70
C CYS A 37 17.29 -7.16 1.67
N GLU A 38 18.33 -7.30 2.47
CA GLU A 38 19.05 -8.55 2.67
C GLU A 38 18.75 -9.18 4.05
N ASN A 39 17.66 -8.78 4.68
CA ASN A 39 17.27 -9.28 5.98
C ASN A 39 16.89 -10.77 5.91
N VAL A 40 17.16 -11.49 7.00
CA VAL A 40 16.82 -12.91 7.11
C VAL A 40 15.33 -13.11 7.16
N GLU A 41 14.81 -14.09 6.42
CA GLU A 41 13.42 -14.52 6.52
C GLU A 41 13.17 -15.22 7.86
N ASN A 42 12.11 -14.78 8.56
CA ASN A 42 11.71 -15.38 9.84
C ASN A 42 10.24 -15.10 10.13
N ASP A 43 9.72 -15.71 11.19
CA ASP A 43 8.32 -15.55 11.61
C ASP A 43 8.01 -14.15 12.14
N ASN A 44 9.03 -13.35 12.45
CA ASN A 44 8.88 -11.96 12.87
C ASN A 44 8.72 -10.99 11.68
N GLY A 45 8.89 -11.51 10.46
CA GLY A 45 8.73 -10.72 9.25
C GLY A 45 9.85 -9.72 8.97
N ASP A 46 11.07 -9.99 9.45
CA ASP A 46 12.21 -9.08 9.30
C ASP A 46 12.60 -8.85 7.84
N GLN A 47 12.21 -9.77 6.95
CA GLN A 47 12.39 -9.65 5.50
C GLN A 47 11.49 -8.57 4.87
N TYR A 48 10.42 -8.16 5.56
CA TYR A 48 9.49 -7.16 5.03
C TYR A 48 9.89 -5.76 5.49
N VAL A 49 10.52 -5.02 4.61
CA VAL A 49 10.89 -3.62 4.87
C VAL A 49 9.81 -2.73 4.27
N MET A 50 8.79 -2.46 5.05
CA MET A 50 7.63 -1.65 4.68
C MET A 50 7.56 -0.41 5.55
N LYS A 51 7.99 0.72 5.01
CA LYS A 51 8.11 1.97 5.77
C LYS A 51 7.28 3.12 5.21
N ASP A 52 6.69 2.94 4.05
CA ASP A 52 5.81 3.92 3.43
C ASP A 52 4.70 3.22 2.65
N MET A 53 3.73 3.99 2.22
CA MET A 53 2.70 3.50 1.31
C MET A 53 2.37 4.54 0.26
N HIS A 54 2.03 4.05 -0.92
CA HIS A 54 1.51 4.86 -2.03
C HIS A 54 0.02 4.59 -2.21
N VAL A 55 -0.67 5.54 -2.80
CA VAL A 55 -2.05 5.36 -3.25
C VAL A 55 -2.04 5.35 -4.77
N LEU A 56 -2.63 4.31 -5.34
CA LEU A 56 -2.83 4.21 -6.78
C LEU A 56 -4.29 4.46 -7.13
N SER A 57 -4.56 4.90 -8.34
CA SER A 57 -5.92 4.98 -8.85
C SER A 57 -5.99 4.56 -10.31
N ILE A 58 -7.19 4.15 -10.73
CA ILE A 58 -7.47 3.80 -12.13
C ILE A 58 -8.61 4.68 -12.62
N ASP A 59 -8.37 5.38 -13.72
CA ASP A 59 -9.41 6.12 -14.42
C ASP A 59 -10.11 5.22 -15.42
N GLY A 60 -11.44 5.09 -15.29
CA GLY A 60 -12.26 4.31 -16.21
C GLY A 60 -12.18 2.81 -15.99
N ASP A 61 -12.06 2.06 -17.07
CA ASP A 61 -12.04 0.60 -17.04
C ASP A 61 -10.81 0.05 -16.31
N PRO A 62 -10.96 -0.87 -15.35
CA PRO A 62 -9.82 -1.42 -14.61
C PRO A 62 -8.82 -2.19 -15.47
N MET A 63 -9.23 -2.71 -16.63
CA MET A 63 -8.34 -3.44 -17.53
C MET A 63 -7.59 -2.55 -18.52
N SER A 64 -8.09 -1.36 -18.80
CA SER A 64 -7.56 -0.47 -19.84
C SER A 64 -7.36 0.98 -19.41
N GLY A 65 -7.94 1.39 -18.29
CA GLY A 65 -7.86 2.76 -17.81
C GLY A 65 -6.45 3.17 -17.38
N THR A 66 -6.23 4.46 -17.23
CA THR A 66 -4.94 5.00 -16.80
C THR A 66 -4.70 4.74 -15.33
N VAL A 67 -3.57 4.12 -15.01
CA VAL A 67 -3.09 3.94 -13.63
C VAL A 67 -2.26 5.16 -13.24
N THR A 68 -2.61 5.77 -12.12
CA THR A 68 -1.86 6.89 -11.54
C THR A 68 -1.31 6.49 -10.19
N ASP A 69 0.00 6.64 -9.99
CA ASP A 69 0.62 6.60 -8.68
C ASP A 69 0.58 8.02 -8.11
N HIS A 70 -0.19 8.23 -7.04
CA HIS A 70 -0.31 9.52 -6.38
C HIS A 70 0.88 9.85 -5.48
N GLY A 71 1.88 8.96 -5.46
CA GLY A 71 3.04 9.12 -4.63
C GLY A 71 2.82 8.65 -3.20
N LYS A 72 3.78 9.00 -2.36
CA LYS A 72 3.79 8.59 -0.96
C LYS A 72 2.70 9.30 -0.17
N ALA A 73 1.75 8.52 0.35
CA ALA A 73 0.64 9.03 1.16
C ALA A 73 0.98 9.02 2.67
N LEU A 74 1.83 8.09 3.10
CA LEU A 74 2.21 7.92 4.49
C LEU A 74 3.63 7.38 4.57
N ASP A 75 4.39 7.87 5.56
CA ASP A 75 5.73 7.37 5.88
C ASP A 75 5.86 7.23 7.39
N ILE A 76 6.43 6.12 7.85
CA ILE A 76 6.64 5.89 9.29
C ILE A 76 7.51 6.97 9.93
N ALA A 77 8.37 7.62 9.15
CA ALA A 77 9.19 8.74 9.64
C ALA A 77 8.35 9.94 10.12
N ASP A 78 7.13 10.08 9.64
CA ASP A 78 6.21 11.15 10.03
C ASP A 78 5.33 10.78 11.23
N ILE A 79 5.47 9.57 11.76
CA ILE A 79 4.69 9.05 12.87
C ILE A 79 5.60 8.92 14.11
N PRO A 80 5.42 9.76 15.14
CA PRO A 80 6.37 9.81 16.27
C PRO A 80 6.55 8.51 17.04
N TRP A 81 5.51 7.68 17.10
CA TRP A 81 5.54 6.43 17.85
C TRP A 81 5.88 5.21 16.99
N ALA A 82 6.01 5.39 15.67
CA ALA A 82 6.26 4.29 14.75
C ALA A 82 7.66 3.68 14.93
N GLY A 83 7.71 2.36 14.83
CA GLY A 83 8.96 1.60 14.76
C GLY A 83 9.22 1.10 13.36
N ARG A 84 8.43 0.13 12.89
CA ARG A 84 8.61 -0.51 11.57
C ARG A 84 7.34 -1.22 11.09
N GLN A 85 7.40 -1.77 9.90
CA GLN A 85 6.39 -2.65 9.32
C GLN A 85 5.01 -1.99 9.19
N LEU A 86 4.94 -1.00 8.34
CA LEU A 86 3.68 -0.43 7.88
C LEU A 86 3.06 -1.41 6.87
N TRP A 87 2.12 -2.22 7.35
CA TRP A 87 1.52 -3.29 6.55
C TRP A 87 0.21 -2.86 5.90
N ASP A 88 -0.67 -3.80 5.71
CA ASP A 88 -1.87 -3.69 4.88
C ASP A 88 -2.78 -2.54 5.32
N CYS A 89 -2.80 -1.49 4.55
CA CYS A 89 -3.63 -0.32 4.81
C CYS A 89 -5.02 -0.49 4.21
N ASP A 90 -5.97 0.25 4.76
CA ASP A 90 -7.31 0.35 4.20
C ASP A 90 -7.81 1.78 4.31
N CYS A 91 -8.86 2.11 3.56
CA CYS A 91 -9.44 3.44 3.55
C CYS A 91 -10.95 3.36 3.62
N ALA A 92 -11.55 4.28 4.38
CA ALA A 92 -12.99 4.43 4.45
C ALA A 92 -13.39 5.88 4.22
N GLU A 93 -14.56 6.09 3.61
CA GLU A 93 -15.15 7.40 3.44
C GLU A 93 -16.30 7.59 4.42
N LYS A 94 -16.37 8.78 5.03
CA LYS A 94 -17.52 9.20 5.81
C LYS A 94 -17.69 10.72 5.73
N ASP A 95 -18.88 11.16 5.35
CA ASP A 95 -19.23 12.58 5.30
C ASP A 95 -18.25 13.44 4.48
N GLY A 96 -17.78 12.90 3.34
CA GLY A 96 -16.86 13.58 2.44
C GLY A 96 -15.40 13.57 2.90
N LYS A 97 -15.09 12.86 3.99
CA LYS A 97 -13.73 12.68 4.49
C LYS A 97 -13.26 11.26 4.27
N TYR A 98 -11.95 11.11 4.05
CA TYR A 98 -11.30 9.82 3.84
C TYR A 98 -10.40 9.51 5.02
N TYR A 99 -10.57 8.32 5.58
CA TYR A 99 -9.84 7.85 6.76
C TYR A 99 -8.96 6.68 6.36
N LEU A 100 -7.66 6.86 6.48
CA LEU A 100 -6.69 5.80 6.24
C LEU A 100 -6.42 5.03 7.53
N TYR A 101 -6.64 3.72 7.49
CA TYR A 101 -6.34 2.81 8.59
C TYR A 101 -5.07 2.04 8.27
N PHE A 102 -4.15 1.99 9.20
CA PHE A 102 -2.87 1.33 8.97
C PHE A 102 -2.35 0.64 10.23
N PRO A 103 -1.90 -0.62 10.14
CA PRO A 103 -1.17 -1.29 11.20
C PRO A 103 0.32 -1.03 11.04
N LEU A 104 1.01 -0.82 12.15
CA LEU A 104 2.46 -0.83 12.20
C LEU A 104 2.94 -1.21 13.60
N LYS A 105 4.19 -1.60 13.71
CA LYS A 105 4.81 -1.83 15.00
C LYS A 105 5.35 -0.54 15.58
N ASP A 106 5.16 -0.35 16.87
CA ASP A 106 5.74 0.76 17.61
C ASP A 106 7.25 0.55 17.87
N LYS A 107 7.86 1.46 18.62
CA LYS A 107 9.29 1.39 18.95
C LYS A 107 9.67 0.22 19.86
N ASN A 108 8.68 -0.44 20.46
CA ASN A 108 8.86 -1.64 21.26
C ASN A 108 8.53 -2.92 20.47
N ASP A 109 8.37 -2.81 19.16
CA ASP A 109 8.05 -3.91 18.23
C ASP A 109 6.66 -4.54 18.50
N ILE A 110 5.71 -3.73 18.91
CA ILE A 110 4.32 -4.12 19.21
C ILE A 110 3.38 -3.43 18.22
N PHE A 111 2.54 -4.26 17.59
CA PHE A 111 1.43 -3.76 16.76
C PHE A 111 0.38 -3.03 17.57
#